data_af0f89d0a0b9ebdb97de73189f4267ed
#
_entry.id   af0f89d0a0b9ebdb97de73189f4267ed
#
_cell.length_a   1.000
_cell.length_b   1.000
_cell.length_c   1.000
_cell.angle_alpha   90.00
_cell.angle_beta   90.00
_cell.angle_gamma   90.00
#
_symmetry.space_group_name_H-M   'P 1'
#
loop_
_entity.id
_entity.type
_entity.pdbx_description
1 polymer ?
#
loop_
_entity_poly.entity_id
_entity_poly.type
_entity_poly.pdbx_seq_one_letter_code
_entity_poly.pdbx_strand_id
1 'polypeptide(L)'
;MKGNGGFEHNKQSLRIVQILENRYPEFPGINLCKVTLSGIMKHGGDYAKSELNELRLTEGPSLESLLTDLSDEIAYSCHDIEDGLEMEYISIEGLMQVSLWKETYLIMKEKYKQASTDILTRSTIRGILNLLVT
;
A
#
# COMPACT_ATOMS: atom_id res chain seq x y z
N MET A 1 -9.58 -18.84 18.14
CA MET A 1 -10.61 -18.29 17.24
C MET A 1 -11.10 -19.29 16.19
N LYS A 2 -11.01 -20.58 16.45
CA LYS A 2 -11.63 -21.64 15.60
C LYS A 2 -13.12 -21.66 15.93
N GLY A 3 -13.95 -21.14 15.04
CA GLY A 3 -15.42 -21.11 15.20
C GLY A 3 -16.14 -19.88 14.64
N ASN A 4 -15.43 -18.76 14.43
CA ASN A 4 -16.01 -17.50 13.94
C ASN A 4 -15.46 -17.06 12.57
N GLY A 5 -15.03 -18.01 11.72
CA GLY A 5 -14.61 -17.73 10.34
C GLY A 5 -13.21 -17.12 10.16
N GLY A 6 -12.41 -16.96 11.22
CA GLY A 6 -11.08 -16.36 11.13
C GLY A 6 -11.12 -14.82 10.98
N PHE A 7 -9.94 -14.19 10.99
CA PHE A 7 -9.80 -12.77 10.69
C PHE A 7 -9.41 -12.62 9.21
N GLU A 8 -10.18 -11.82 8.48
CA GLU A 8 -9.88 -11.43 7.11
C GLU A 8 -10.00 -9.90 7.04
N HIS A 9 -8.90 -9.21 6.71
CA HIS A 9 -8.79 -7.76 6.81
C HIS A 9 -9.72 -7.01 5.86
N ASN A 10 -9.93 -7.49 4.62
CA ASN A 10 -10.83 -6.85 3.66
C ASN A 10 -12.28 -6.92 4.14
N LYS A 11 -12.68 -8.07 4.74
CA LYS A 11 -13.99 -8.22 5.36
C LYS A 11 -14.19 -7.25 6.52
N GLN A 12 -13.16 -7.06 7.34
CA GLN A 12 -13.22 -6.10 8.44
C GLN A 12 -13.26 -4.67 7.92
N SER A 13 -12.48 -4.33 6.89
CA SER A 13 -12.52 -3.02 6.24
C SER A 13 -13.90 -2.72 5.67
N LEU A 14 -14.50 -3.69 4.97
CA LEU A 14 -15.86 -3.56 4.45
C LEU A 14 -16.88 -3.33 5.58
N ARG A 15 -16.79 -4.10 6.67
CA ARG A 15 -17.64 -3.96 7.83
C ARG A 15 -17.52 -2.58 8.47
N ILE A 16 -16.29 -2.04 8.56
CA ILE A 16 -16.05 -0.69 9.11
C ILE A 16 -16.78 0.33 8.26
N VAL A 17 -16.55 0.36 6.95
CA VAL A 17 -17.11 1.41 6.09
C VAL A 17 -18.61 1.28 5.83
N GLN A 18 -19.19 0.07 5.95
CA GLN A 18 -20.62 -0.15 5.75
C GLN A 18 -21.45 -0.05 7.01
N ILE A 19 -20.88 -0.36 8.18
CA ILE A 19 -21.68 -0.59 9.40
C ILE A 19 -21.13 0.18 10.61
N LEU A 20 -19.82 0.11 10.87
CA LEU A 20 -19.25 0.56 12.15
C LEU A 20 -18.93 2.05 12.19
N GLU A 21 -18.60 2.66 11.04
CA GLU A 21 -18.43 4.10 10.96
C GLU A 21 -19.78 4.80 11.18
N ASN A 22 -19.84 5.67 12.16
CA ASN A 22 -21.10 6.29 12.61
C ASN A 22 -21.00 7.81 12.41
N ARG A 23 -20.96 8.25 11.15
CA ARG A 23 -20.82 9.67 10.76
C ARG A 23 -22.14 10.36 10.48
N TYR A 24 -23.14 9.60 10.06
CA TYR A 24 -24.41 10.13 9.60
C TYR A 24 -25.56 9.50 10.40
N PRO A 25 -26.51 10.28 10.93
CA PRO A 25 -27.60 9.73 11.70
C PRO A 25 -28.64 8.97 10.84
N GLU A 26 -28.65 9.22 9.52
CA GLU A 26 -29.65 8.70 8.61
C GLU A 26 -29.37 7.26 8.15
N PHE A 27 -28.11 6.81 8.24
CA PHE A 27 -27.70 5.48 7.78
C PHE A 27 -26.39 5.00 8.47
N PRO A 28 -26.20 3.69 8.58
CA PRO A 28 -24.93 3.14 9.08
C PRO A 28 -23.82 3.29 8.05
N GLY A 29 -22.58 3.33 8.51
CA GLY A 29 -21.41 3.43 7.64
C GLY A 29 -21.24 4.80 7.00
N ILE A 30 -20.47 4.86 5.93
CA ILE A 30 -20.13 6.11 5.22
C ILE A 30 -20.73 6.20 3.80
N ASN A 31 -21.63 5.30 3.45
CA ASN A 31 -22.38 5.28 2.20
C ASN A 31 -21.49 5.34 0.94
N LEU A 32 -20.48 4.49 0.88
CA LEU A 32 -19.62 4.38 -0.29
C LEU A 32 -20.35 3.80 -1.50
N CYS A 33 -19.99 4.23 -2.69
CA CYS A 33 -20.53 3.65 -3.91
C CYS A 33 -20.02 2.20 -4.10
N LYS A 34 -20.78 1.42 -4.88
CA LYS A 34 -20.49 -0.02 -5.10
C LYS A 34 -19.10 -0.26 -5.68
N VAL A 35 -18.62 0.59 -6.58
CA VAL A 35 -17.30 0.47 -7.21
C VAL A 35 -16.19 0.61 -6.16
N THR A 36 -16.33 1.54 -5.21
CA THR A 36 -15.38 1.70 -4.09
C THR A 36 -15.40 0.48 -3.16
N LEU A 37 -16.58 -0.04 -2.83
CA LEU A 37 -16.73 -1.26 -2.03
C LEU A 37 -16.08 -2.47 -2.73
N SER A 38 -16.25 -2.58 -4.06
CA SER A 38 -15.58 -3.59 -4.88
C SER A 38 -14.05 -3.49 -4.79
N GLY A 39 -13.51 -2.26 -4.84
CA GLY A 39 -12.08 -2.03 -4.67
C GLY A 39 -11.53 -2.52 -3.33
N ILE A 40 -12.28 -2.32 -2.24
CA ILE A 40 -11.90 -2.82 -0.89
C ILE A 40 -11.89 -4.35 -0.86
N MET A 41 -12.76 -5.01 -1.62
CA MET A 41 -12.95 -6.47 -1.58
C MET A 41 -12.04 -7.27 -2.50
N LYS A 42 -11.34 -6.64 -3.43
CA LYS A 42 -10.65 -7.29 -4.56
C LYS A 42 -9.67 -8.41 -4.20
N HIS A 43 -9.11 -8.41 -3.00
CA HIS A 43 -8.18 -9.46 -2.53
C HIS A 43 -8.80 -10.50 -1.59
N GLY A 44 -10.09 -10.44 -1.33
CA GLY A 44 -10.80 -11.29 -0.35
C GLY A 44 -11.04 -12.74 -0.78
N GLY A 45 -10.43 -13.25 -1.86
CA GLY A 45 -10.58 -14.65 -2.29
C GLY A 45 -12.03 -15.05 -2.57
N ASP A 46 -12.43 -16.24 -2.08
CA ASP A 46 -13.81 -16.76 -2.30
C ASP A 46 -14.88 -15.94 -1.57
N TYR A 47 -14.53 -15.34 -0.44
CA TYR A 47 -15.42 -14.40 0.26
C TYR A 47 -15.70 -13.16 -0.60
N ALA A 48 -14.68 -12.58 -1.21
CA ALA A 48 -14.85 -11.43 -2.10
C ALA A 48 -15.78 -11.74 -3.27
N LYS A 49 -15.67 -12.93 -3.88
CA LYS A 49 -16.57 -13.36 -4.96
C LYS A 49 -18.02 -13.42 -4.50
N SER A 50 -18.30 -13.93 -3.31
CA SER A 50 -19.64 -13.98 -2.74
C SER A 50 -20.21 -12.58 -2.55
N GLU A 51 -19.50 -11.69 -1.88
CA GLU A 51 -19.91 -10.31 -1.61
C GLU A 51 -20.06 -9.47 -2.90
N LEU A 52 -19.13 -9.64 -3.86
CA LEU A 52 -19.21 -8.98 -5.16
C LEU A 52 -20.45 -9.42 -5.93
N ASN A 53 -20.83 -10.71 -5.86
CA ASN A 53 -22.07 -11.21 -6.45
C ASN A 53 -23.32 -10.62 -5.78
N GLU A 54 -23.33 -10.51 -4.45
CA GLU A 54 -24.42 -9.87 -3.68
C GLU A 54 -24.56 -8.39 -4.04
N LEU A 55 -23.45 -7.69 -4.23
CA LEU A 55 -23.41 -6.30 -4.68
C LEU A 55 -23.74 -6.16 -6.19
N ARG A 56 -23.91 -7.28 -6.92
CA ARG A 56 -24.10 -7.33 -8.38
C ARG A 56 -22.95 -6.65 -9.16
N LEU A 57 -21.73 -6.83 -8.70
CA LEU A 57 -20.51 -6.36 -9.35
C LEU A 57 -19.89 -7.55 -10.08
N THR A 58 -20.10 -7.62 -11.37
CA THR A 58 -19.57 -8.69 -12.24
C THR A 58 -18.31 -8.27 -12.99
N GLU A 59 -17.95 -7.00 -12.92
CA GLU A 59 -16.76 -6.45 -13.57
C GLU A 59 -15.55 -6.52 -12.62
N GLY A 60 -14.36 -6.62 -13.19
CA GLY A 60 -13.10 -6.60 -12.44
C GLY A 60 -12.87 -5.29 -11.66
N PRO A 61 -11.76 -5.18 -10.95
CA PRO A 61 -11.43 -3.97 -10.20
C PRO A 61 -11.36 -2.75 -11.12
N SER A 62 -11.79 -1.59 -10.61
CA SER A 62 -11.69 -0.33 -11.36
C SER A 62 -10.23 0.08 -11.58
N LEU A 63 -9.98 0.95 -12.55
CA LEU A 63 -8.65 1.48 -12.82
C LEU A 63 -8.06 2.16 -11.58
N GLU A 64 -8.87 2.92 -10.84
CA GLU A 64 -8.47 3.59 -9.60
C GLU A 64 -8.05 2.57 -8.52
N SER A 65 -8.76 1.44 -8.45
CA SER A 65 -8.43 0.37 -7.54
C SER A 65 -7.08 -0.27 -7.88
N LEU A 66 -6.82 -0.53 -9.17
CA LEU A 66 -5.54 -1.07 -9.65
C LEU A 66 -4.39 -0.07 -9.42
N LEU A 67 -4.64 1.21 -9.65
CA LEU A 67 -3.65 2.26 -9.40
C LEU A 67 -3.32 2.38 -7.91
N THR A 68 -4.33 2.27 -7.04
CA THR A 68 -4.13 2.27 -5.59
C THR A 68 -3.26 1.10 -5.15
N ASP A 69 -3.46 -0.10 -5.72
CA ASP A 69 -2.62 -1.28 -5.43
C ASP A 69 -1.18 -1.08 -5.83
N LEU A 70 -0.96 -0.61 -7.05
CA LEU A 70 0.40 -0.34 -7.51
C LEU A 70 1.10 0.69 -6.62
N SER A 71 0.38 1.74 -6.23
CA SER A 71 0.91 2.78 -5.34
C SER A 71 1.24 2.23 -3.95
N ASP A 72 0.41 1.34 -3.43
CA ASP A 72 0.61 0.67 -2.15
C ASP A 72 1.82 -0.27 -2.20
N GLU A 73 1.96 -1.08 -3.26
CA GLU A 73 3.12 -1.96 -3.49
C GLU A 73 4.44 -1.17 -3.57
N ILE A 74 4.44 -0.03 -4.26
CA ILE A 74 5.60 0.87 -4.32
C ILE A 74 5.93 1.43 -2.93
N ALA A 75 4.92 1.90 -2.19
CA ALA A 75 5.09 2.45 -0.85
C ALA A 75 5.64 1.40 0.12
N TYR A 76 5.06 0.20 0.16
CA TYR A 76 5.55 -0.91 0.98
C TYR A 76 6.99 -1.29 0.64
N SER A 77 7.33 -1.42 -0.64
CA SER A 77 8.70 -1.72 -1.05
C SER A 77 9.71 -0.69 -0.55
N CYS A 78 9.35 0.59 -0.54
CA CYS A 78 10.20 1.66 -0.02
C CYS A 78 10.33 1.59 1.51
N HIS A 79 9.25 1.30 2.23
CA HIS A 79 9.27 1.10 3.69
C HIS A 79 10.06 -0.14 4.09
N ASP A 80 9.91 -1.25 3.36
CA ASP A 80 10.67 -2.49 3.62
C ASP A 80 12.19 -2.28 3.48
N ILE A 81 12.62 -1.41 2.55
CA ILE A 81 14.04 -1.02 2.46
C ILE A 81 14.46 -0.21 3.69
N GLU A 82 13.64 0.72 4.16
CA GLU A 82 13.94 1.54 5.35
C GLU A 82 14.03 0.66 6.59
N ASP A 83 13.04 -0.20 6.81
CA ASP A 83 12.99 -1.14 7.93
C ASP A 83 14.14 -2.16 7.87
N GLY A 84 14.44 -2.67 6.67
CA GLY A 84 15.54 -3.61 6.46
C GLY A 84 16.92 -3.01 6.78
N LEU A 85 17.13 -1.73 6.52
CA LEU A 85 18.34 -1.00 6.90
C LEU A 85 18.37 -0.73 8.41
N GLU A 86 17.24 -0.32 9.01
CA GLU A 86 17.14 -0.05 10.44
C GLU A 86 17.36 -1.30 11.28
N MET A 87 16.86 -2.44 10.82
CA MET A 87 17.03 -3.75 11.45
C MET A 87 18.35 -4.45 11.09
N GLU A 88 19.20 -3.81 10.30
CA GLU A 88 20.48 -4.35 9.82
C GLU A 88 20.35 -5.68 9.02
N TYR A 89 19.17 -5.95 8.42
CA TYR A 89 18.97 -7.10 7.54
C TYR A 89 19.57 -6.89 6.15
N ILE A 90 19.66 -5.63 5.71
CA ILE A 90 20.34 -5.23 4.49
C ILE A 90 21.33 -4.11 4.80
N SER A 91 22.33 -3.93 3.93
CA SER A 91 23.34 -2.89 4.10
C SER A 91 23.35 -1.93 2.90
N ILE A 92 23.83 -0.71 3.11
CA ILE A 92 24.02 0.27 2.04
C ILE A 92 24.96 -0.29 0.96
N GLU A 93 26.02 -1.02 1.36
CA GLU A 93 26.96 -1.66 0.44
C GLU A 93 26.26 -2.69 -0.44
N GLY A 94 25.33 -3.46 0.12
CA GLY A 94 24.49 -4.40 -0.61
C GLY A 94 23.58 -3.68 -1.60
N LEU A 95 22.93 -2.62 -1.17
CA LEU A 95 22.05 -1.80 -2.01
C LEU A 95 22.81 -1.11 -3.14
N MET A 96 24.07 -0.74 -2.96
CA MET A 96 24.92 -0.17 -4.00
C MET A 96 25.19 -1.13 -5.18
N GLN A 97 24.85 -2.41 -5.06
CA GLN A 97 24.88 -3.38 -6.18
C GLN A 97 23.61 -3.27 -7.06
N VAL A 98 22.54 -2.62 -6.58
CA VAL A 98 21.29 -2.41 -7.30
C VAL A 98 21.39 -1.10 -8.08
N SER A 99 21.27 -1.15 -9.42
CA SER A 99 21.45 0.01 -10.31
C SER A 99 20.57 1.20 -9.91
N LEU A 100 19.27 0.97 -9.70
CA LEU A 100 18.31 2.01 -9.34
C LEU A 100 18.72 2.72 -8.04
N TRP A 101 19.13 1.97 -7.02
CA TRP A 101 19.61 2.54 -5.78
C TRP A 101 20.88 3.35 -5.98
N LYS A 102 21.88 2.75 -6.63
CA LYS A 102 23.18 3.37 -6.85
C LYS A 102 23.09 4.71 -7.60
N GLU A 103 22.33 4.73 -8.69
CA GLU A 103 22.14 5.94 -9.48
C GLU A 103 21.46 7.04 -8.68
N THR A 104 20.35 6.69 -7.99
CA THR A 104 19.62 7.65 -7.17
C THR A 104 20.47 8.16 -5.99
N TYR A 105 21.20 7.25 -5.33
CA TYR A 105 22.10 7.62 -4.24
C TYR A 105 23.18 8.60 -4.67
N LEU A 106 23.80 8.40 -5.83
CA LEU A 106 24.82 9.30 -6.36
C LEU A 106 24.23 10.67 -6.70
N ILE A 107 23.03 10.74 -7.26
CA ILE A 107 22.32 11.99 -7.51
C ILE A 107 22.06 12.73 -6.20
N MET A 108 21.55 12.02 -5.17
CA MET A 108 21.29 12.64 -3.87
C MET A 108 22.56 13.10 -3.16
N LYS A 109 23.63 12.33 -3.28
CA LYS A 109 24.95 12.69 -2.71
C LYS A 109 25.52 13.96 -3.35
N GLU A 110 25.38 14.11 -4.66
CA GLU A 110 25.80 15.32 -5.36
C GLU A 110 24.95 16.53 -4.97
N LYS A 111 23.64 16.33 -4.84
CA LYS A 111 22.68 17.37 -4.43
C LYS A 111 22.87 17.82 -3.00
N TYR A 112 23.19 16.91 -2.08
CA TYR A 112 23.28 17.14 -0.64
C TYR A 112 24.68 16.82 -0.11
N LYS A 113 25.70 17.54 -0.58
CA LYS A 113 27.14 17.28 -0.34
C LYS A 113 27.56 17.19 1.13
N GLN A 114 26.81 17.82 2.05
CA GLN A 114 27.13 17.82 3.49
C GLN A 114 26.15 17.01 4.35
N ALA A 115 25.24 16.26 3.72
CA ALA A 115 24.28 15.47 4.44
C ALA A 115 24.93 14.23 5.08
N SER A 116 24.44 13.85 6.25
CA SER A 116 24.82 12.59 6.87
C SER A 116 24.33 11.38 6.03
N THR A 117 24.93 10.22 6.27
CA THR A 117 24.55 8.99 5.59
C THR A 117 23.06 8.68 5.77
N ASP A 118 22.51 8.87 6.97
CA ASP A 118 21.09 8.66 7.26
C ASP A 118 20.19 9.58 6.40
N ILE A 119 20.52 10.87 6.32
CA ILE A 119 19.78 11.81 5.47
C ILE A 119 19.88 11.43 3.98
N LEU A 120 21.06 11.02 3.52
CA LEU A 120 21.26 10.56 2.14
C LEU A 120 20.45 9.31 1.84
N THR A 121 20.42 8.34 2.75
CA THR A 121 19.65 7.11 2.64
C THR A 121 18.15 7.42 2.49
N ARG A 122 17.58 8.19 3.41
CA ARG A 122 16.15 8.60 3.35
C ARG A 122 15.84 9.42 2.10
N SER A 123 16.76 10.28 1.67
CA SER A 123 16.60 11.07 0.45
C SER A 123 16.65 10.19 -0.80
N THR A 124 17.44 9.11 -0.77
CA THR A 124 17.51 8.12 -1.85
C THR A 124 16.21 7.34 -1.96
N ILE A 125 15.67 6.85 -0.85
CA ILE A 125 14.37 6.15 -0.81
C ILE A 125 13.26 7.04 -1.38
N ARG A 126 13.18 8.31 -0.94
CA ARG A 126 12.22 9.27 -1.50
C ARG A 126 12.44 9.55 -2.99
N GLY A 127 13.71 9.59 -3.42
CA GLY A 127 14.07 9.74 -4.82
C GLY A 127 13.58 8.57 -5.66
N ILE A 128 13.76 7.35 -5.18
CA ILE A 128 13.25 6.12 -5.81
C ILE A 128 11.72 6.14 -5.86
N LEU A 129 11.06 6.44 -4.75
CA LEU A 129 9.59 6.58 -4.71
C LEU A 129 9.10 7.54 -5.80
N ASN A 130 9.71 8.73 -5.89
CA ASN A 130 9.33 9.72 -6.92
C ASN A 130 9.55 9.20 -8.35
N LEU A 131 10.62 8.46 -8.60
CA LEU A 131 10.88 7.87 -9.92
C LEU A 131 9.86 6.81 -10.32
N LEU A 132 9.32 6.06 -9.35
CA LEU A 132 8.37 4.98 -9.60
C LEU A 132 6.93 5.48 -9.77
N VAL A 133 6.60 6.68 -9.26
CA VAL A 133 5.24 7.28 -9.35
C VAL A 133 5.12 8.34 -10.46
N THR A 134 6.21 8.68 -11.17
CA THR A 134 6.21 9.70 -12.23
C THR A 134 6.25 9.08 -13.60
#